data_eece9704d353edbe238ef4a13bf369ac
#
_entry.id   eece9704d353edbe238ef4a13bf369ac
#
_cell.length_a   1.000
_cell.length_b   1.000
_cell.length_c   1.000
_cell.angle_alpha   90.00
_cell.angle_beta   90.00
_cell.angle_gamma   90.00
#
_symmetry.space_group_name_H-M   'P 1'
#
loop_
_entity.id
_entity.type
_entity.pdbx_description
1 polymer ?
#
loop_
_entity_poly.entity_id
_entity_poly.type
_entity_poly.pdbx_seq_one_letter_code
_entity_poly.pdbx_strand_id
1 'polypeptide(L)'
;RGEKIEIEALGNIAYDTRQVGSISARVSGRIEKLYVRYRYQKISKGQRILDIYSPELLTAQQNLLFLLKNDGANTTFIESAKEKLLLLGLSNEQLQQVIKSGRPSLTIAVYSNYSGHIHEAANGGSMNIEAGSMKDISLITEELSLKEGMYVQKGQSVFTVFNPDKAWAVLNIYGDNQFLVNAGNTVRVVPETSPQKDFRAMINFIEPFYRKESKTLTARVY
;
A
#
# COMPACT_ATOMS: atom_id res chain seq x y z
N ARG A 1 -35.44 28.35 -18.73
CA ARG A 1 -34.45 28.47 -17.63
C ARG A 1 -34.72 27.28 -16.73
N GLY A 2 -33.80 26.28 -16.69
CA GLY A 2 -33.93 25.15 -15.79
C GLY A 2 -33.68 25.60 -14.35
N GLU A 3 -34.58 25.22 -13.45
CA GLU A 3 -34.39 25.42 -12.01
C GLU A 3 -33.16 24.58 -11.56
N LYS A 4 -32.29 25.24 -10.80
CA LYS A 4 -31.17 24.55 -10.15
C LYS A 4 -31.71 23.77 -8.94
N ILE A 5 -31.75 22.47 -9.04
CA ILE A 5 -32.12 21.60 -7.92
C ILE A 5 -30.85 21.32 -7.15
N GLU A 6 -30.79 21.68 -5.87
CA GLU A 6 -29.73 21.31 -4.95
C GLU A 6 -30.19 20.12 -4.11
N ILE A 7 -29.33 19.11 -4.01
CA ILE A 7 -29.56 17.88 -3.25
C ILE A 7 -28.49 17.80 -2.17
N GLU A 8 -28.90 17.59 -0.94
CA GLU A 8 -28.01 17.30 0.16
C GLU A 8 -27.76 15.79 0.24
N ALA A 9 -26.50 15.42 0.36
CA ALA A 9 -26.07 14.04 0.53
C ALA A 9 -25.03 13.95 1.63
N LEU A 10 -25.21 13.00 2.52
CA LEU A 10 -24.20 12.67 3.53
C LEU A 10 -23.11 11.80 2.92
N GLY A 11 -21.89 12.00 3.40
CA GLY A 11 -20.75 11.23 2.92
C GLY A 11 -19.61 11.19 3.91
N ASN A 12 -18.58 10.49 3.55
CA ASN A 12 -17.33 10.42 4.31
C ASN A 12 -16.12 10.61 3.38
N ILE A 13 -15.03 11.07 3.96
CA ILE A 13 -13.75 11.12 3.26
C ILE A 13 -13.06 9.76 3.41
N ALA A 14 -12.63 9.21 2.28
CA ALA A 14 -11.90 7.95 2.22
C ALA A 14 -10.63 8.12 1.39
N TYR A 15 -9.65 7.26 1.64
CA TYR A 15 -8.43 7.23 0.81
C TYR A 15 -8.75 6.82 -0.62
N ASP A 16 -8.04 7.40 -1.58
CA ASP A 16 -8.11 6.97 -2.97
C ASP A 16 -7.52 5.57 -3.11
N THR A 17 -8.38 4.57 -3.28
CA THR A 17 -7.98 3.16 -3.40
C THR A 17 -7.13 2.88 -4.64
N ARG A 18 -7.08 3.77 -5.63
CA ARG A 18 -6.20 3.67 -6.80
C ARG A 18 -4.74 4.00 -6.46
N GLN A 19 -4.52 4.68 -5.33
CA GLN A 19 -3.21 5.12 -4.85
C GLN A 19 -2.67 4.25 -3.71
N VAL A 20 -3.27 3.09 -3.52
CA VAL A 20 -2.84 2.14 -2.49
C VAL A 20 -1.65 1.34 -2.99
N GLY A 21 -0.54 1.43 -2.27
CA GLY A 21 0.65 0.64 -2.52
C GLY A 21 0.70 -0.60 -1.63
N SER A 22 1.29 -1.69 -2.13
CA SER A 22 1.57 -2.87 -1.33
C SER A 22 3.08 -3.12 -1.26
N ILE A 23 3.59 -3.34 -0.07
CA ILE A 23 4.96 -3.78 0.18
C ILE A 23 4.87 -5.27 0.49
N SER A 24 5.35 -6.09 -0.46
CA SER A 24 5.31 -7.56 -0.36
C SER A 24 6.71 -8.13 -0.25
N ALA A 25 6.84 -9.24 0.46
CA ALA A 25 8.08 -10.00 0.54
C ALA A 25 8.35 -10.69 -0.81
N ARG A 26 9.51 -10.46 -1.40
CA ARG A 26 9.93 -11.10 -2.66
C ARG A 26 10.56 -12.47 -2.47
N VAL A 27 10.98 -12.74 -1.24
CA VAL A 27 11.55 -14.02 -0.81
C VAL A 27 10.92 -14.48 0.49
N SER A 28 10.92 -15.76 0.74
CA SER A 28 10.60 -16.30 2.04
C SER A 28 11.78 -16.14 2.98
N GLY A 29 11.51 -15.78 4.24
CA GLY A 29 12.58 -15.60 5.21
C GLY A 29 12.10 -15.06 6.54
N ARG A 30 13.05 -14.86 7.45
CA ARG A 30 12.82 -14.31 8.78
C ARG A 30 13.10 -12.80 8.79
N ILE A 31 12.23 -12.04 9.41
CA ILE A 31 12.45 -10.62 9.66
C ILE A 31 13.51 -10.47 10.73
N GLU A 32 14.67 -9.92 10.38
CA GLU A 32 15.75 -9.66 11.33
C GLU A 32 15.62 -8.30 11.97
N LYS A 33 15.14 -7.31 11.22
CA LYS A 33 14.96 -5.96 11.71
C LYS A 33 13.75 -5.30 11.08
N LEU A 34 13.01 -4.56 11.88
CA LEU A 34 11.83 -3.80 11.46
C LEU A 34 12.06 -2.31 11.77
N TYR A 35 11.98 -1.46 10.74
CA TYR A 35 12.21 -0.02 10.87
C TYR A 35 10.92 0.78 11.02
N VAL A 36 9.79 0.15 10.77
CA VAL A 36 8.45 0.67 11.05
C VAL A 36 8.04 0.21 12.45
N ARG A 37 7.57 1.13 13.29
CA ARG A 37 7.33 0.85 14.71
C ARG A 37 5.86 0.86 15.12
N TYR A 38 5.02 1.58 14.35
CA TYR A 38 3.60 1.75 14.67
C TYR A 38 2.77 1.92 13.41
N ARG A 39 1.49 1.64 13.52
CA ARG A 39 0.51 1.86 12.46
C ARG A 39 0.40 3.34 12.14
N TYR A 40 0.05 3.65 10.91
CA TYR A 40 -0.06 5.02 10.39
C TYR A 40 1.26 5.82 10.37
N GLN A 41 2.38 5.19 10.64
CA GLN A 41 3.68 5.85 10.51
C GLN A 41 3.86 6.34 9.07
N LYS A 42 4.25 7.61 8.94
CA LYS A 42 4.57 8.20 7.64
C LYS A 42 5.88 7.61 7.13
N ILE A 43 5.87 7.15 5.88
CA ILE A 43 7.03 6.64 5.18
C ILE A 43 7.21 7.35 3.85
N SER A 44 8.43 7.35 3.34
CA SER A 44 8.80 7.92 2.05
C SER A 44 9.21 6.83 1.07
N LYS A 45 9.03 7.07 -0.21
CA LYS A 45 9.60 6.23 -1.26
C LYS A 45 11.13 6.13 -1.09
N GLY A 46 11.66 4.91 -1.18
CA GLY A 46 13.07 4.62 -0.93
C GLY A 46 13.43 4.44 0.56
N GLN A 47 12.49 4.61 1.48
CA GLN A 47 12.74 4.34 2.89
C GLN A 47 12.87 2.85 3.16
N ARG A 48 13.86 2.46 3.96
CA ARG A 48 14.07 1.09 4.42
C ARG A 48 12.96 0.71 5.40
N ILE A 49 12.31 -0.41 5.16
CA ILE A 49 11.14 -0.86 5.91
C ILE A 49 11.50 -2.01 6.84
N LEU A 50 12.18 -3.02 6.32
CA LEU A 50 12.61 -4.17 7.09
C LEU A 50 13.81 -4.87 6.45
N ASP A 51 14.47 -5.72 7.22
CA ASP A 51 15.52 -6.61 6.76
C ASP A 51 15.06 -8.05 6.87
N ILE A 52 15.29 -8.81 5.82
CA ILE A 52 14.95 -10.24 5.76
C ILE A 52 16.23 -11.08 5.66
N TYR A 53 16.35 -12.07 6.52
CA TYR A 53 17.26 -13.19 6.32
C TYR A 53 16.56 -14.25 5.48
N SER A 54 17.15 -14.63 4.34
CA SER A 54 16.60 -15.66 3.46
C SER A 54 17.69 -16.65 3.04
N PRO A 55 17.54 -17.95 3.37
CA PRO A 55 18.47 -18.98 2.91
C PRO A 55 18.56 -19.07 1.39
N GLU A 56 17.45 -18.88 0.68
CA GLU A 56 17.41 -18.88 -0.79
C GLU A 56 18.31 -17.77 -1.35
N LEU A 57 18.19 -16.57 -0.79
CA LEU A 57 19.03 -15.45 -1.21
C LEU A 57 20.50 -15.62 -0.88
N LEU A 58 20.79 -16.19 0.28
CA LEU A 58 22.16 -16.51 0.68
C LEU A 58 22.80 -17.47 -0.32
N THR A 59 22.10 -18.56 -0.65
CA THR A 59 22.57 -19.55 -1.62
C THR A 59 22.77 -18.96 -3.01
N ALA A 60 21.83 -18.12 -3.48
CA ALA A 60 21.94 -17.45 -4.77
C ALA A 60 23.14 -16.49 -4.84
N GLN A 61 23.43 -15.76 -3.76
CA GLN A 61 24.63 -14.92 -3.66
C GLN A 61 25.92 -15.75 -3.67
N GLN A 62 25.96 -16.84 -2.92
CA GLN A 62 27.11 -17.75 -2.91
C GLN A 62 27.38 -18.32 -4.29
N ASN A 63 26.32 -18.69 -5.04
CA ASN A 63 26.46 -19.18 -6.40
C ASN A 63 27.06 -18.10 -7.34
N LEU A 64 26.58 -16.87 -7.27
CA LEU A 64 27.15 -15.76 -8.05
C LEU A 64 28.64 -15.56 -7.73
N LEU A 65 29.00 -15.53 -6.45
CA LEU A 65 30.38 -15.33 -6.01
C LEU A 65 31.28 -16.48 -6.43
N PHE A 66 30.76 -17.71 -6.41
CA PHE A 66 31.47 -18.88 -6.91
C PHE A 66 31.75 -18.78 -8.41
N LEU A 67 30.75 -18.40 -9.23
CA LEU A 67 30.92 -18.20 -10.67
C LEU A 67 31.95 -17.10 -10.97
N LEU A 68 31.86 -15.98 -10.28
CA LEU A 68 32.83 -14.88 -10.45
C LEU A 68 34.26 -15.28 -10.15
N LYS A 69 34.46 -16.18 -9.16
CA LYS A 69 35.78 -16.63 -8.73
C LYS A 69 36.36 -17.73 -9.62
N ASN A 70 35.53 -18.70 -10.03
CA ASN A 70 36.03 -19.96 -10.65
C ASN A 70 35.72 -20.03 -12.15
N ASP A 71 34.75 -19.27 -12.67
CA ASP A 71 34.30 -19.30 -14.07
C ASP A 71 34.02 -17.91 -14.60
N GLY A 72 34.91 -16.98 -14.33
CA GLY A 72 34.78 -15.58 -14.71
C GLY A 72 34.67 -15.31 -16.22
N ALA A 73 35.06 -16.23 -17.06
CA ALA A 73 34.94 -16.16 -18.51
C ALA A 73 33.50 -16.42 -19.00
N ASN A 74 32.69 -17.11 -18.19
CA ASN A 74 31.32 -17.49 -18.56
C ASN A 74 30.32 -16.37 -18.22
N THR A 75 30.33 -15.31 -19.03
CA THR A 75 29.52 -14.13 -18.83
C THR A 75 28.02 -14.45 -18.78
N THR A 76 27.56 -15.43 -19.56
CA THR A 76 26.13 -15.81 -19.62
C THR A 76 25.62 -16.31 -18.28
N PHE A 77 26.36 -17.20 -17.62
CA PHE A 77 25.96 -17.70 -16.29
C PHE A 77 26.05 -16.63 -15.22
N ILE A 78 27.06 -15.77 -15.29
CA ILE A 78 27.21 -14.65 -14.36
C ILE A 78 26.04 -13.68 -14.49
N GLU A 79 25.66 -13.29 -15.71
CA GLU A 79 24.51 -12.39 -15.89
C GLU A 79 23.20 -13.04 -15.44
N SER A 80 22.97 -14.32 -15.77
CA SER A 80 21.79 -15.04 -15.28
C SER A 80 21.74 -15.11 -13.74
N ALA A 81 22.87 -15.29 -13.07
CA ALA A 81 22.95 -15.29 -11.61
C ALA A 81 22.66 -13.91 -11.01
N LYS A 82 23.15 -12.83 -11.64
CA LYS A 82 22.82 -11.45 -11.26
C LYS A 82 21.33 -11.16 -11.42
N GLU A 83 20.75 -11.50 -12.58
CA GLU A 83 19.32 -11.31 -12.84
C GLU A 83 18.45 -12.06 -11.82
N LYS A 84 18.82 -13.30 -11.49
CA LYS A 84 18.13 -14.06 -10.44
C LYS A 84 18.11 -13.31 -9.12
N LEU A 85 19.21 -12.71 -8.70
CA LEU A 85 19.29 -11.94 -7.45
C LEU A 85 18.42 -10.67 -7.50
N LEU A 86 18.38 -9.96 -8.63
CA LEU A 86 17.51 -8.81 -8.82
C LEU A 86 16.03 -9.20 -8.76
N LEU A 87 15.66 -10.32 -9.37
CA LEU A 87 14.29 -10.87 -9.32
C LEU A 87 13.90 -11.29 -7.90
N LEU A 88 14.83 -11.79 -7.12
CA LEU A 88 14.64 -12.10 -5.69
C LEU A 88 14.56 -10.86 -4.80
N GLY A 89 14.77 -9.67 -5.36
CA GLY A 89 14.55 -8.40 -4.68
C GLY A 89 15.80 -7.69 -4.18
N LEU A 90 16.99 -8.16 -4.52
CA LEU A 90 18.22 -7.42 -4.28
C LEU A 90 18.18 -6.11 -5.12
N SER A 91 18.58 -4.99 -4.53
CA SER A 91 18.78 -3.77 -5.31
C SER A 91 20.11 -3.83 -6.08
N ASN A 92 20.25 -3.00 -7.11
CA ASN A 92 21.52 -2.90 -7.84
C ASN A 92 22.69 -2.52 -6.91
N GLU A 93 22.46 -1.63 -5.96
CA GLU A 93 23.47 -1.19 -5.00
C GLU A 93 23.90 -2.34 -4.09
N GLN A 94 22.93 -3.12 -3.59
CA GLN A 94 23.20 -4.30 -2.76
C GLN A 94 23.95 -5.37 -3.56
N LEU A 95 23.57 -5.61 -4.82
CA LEU A 95 24.27 -6.54 -5.71
C LEU A 95 25.72 -6.13 -5.94
N GLN A 96 25.96 -4.84 -6.24
CA GLN A 96 27.33 -4.32 -6.41
C GLN A 96 28.15 -4.44 -5.13
N GLN A 97 27.53 -4.22 -3.98
CA GLN A 97 28.21 -4.37 -2.68
C GLN A 97 28.63 -5.83 -2.43
N VAL A 98 27.78 -6.81 -2.75
CA VAL A 98 28.10 -8.25 -2.65
C VAL A 98 29.26 -8.61 -3.57
N ILE A 99 29.22 -8.15 -4.83
CA ILE A 99 30.29 -8.41 -5.81
C ILE A 99 31.62 -7.78 -5.33
N LYS A 100 31.58 -6.52 -4.89
CA LYS A 100 32.77 -5.78 -4.45
C LYS A 100 33.37 -6.36 -3.17
N SER A 101 32.53 -6.78 -2.22
CA SER A 101 33.00 -7.35 -0.96
C SER A 101 33.49 -8.79 -1.08
N GLY A 102 33.06 -9.52 -2.12
CA GLY A 102 33.31 -10.95 -2.29
C GLY A 102 32.65 -11.81 -1.20
N ARG A 103 31.70 -11.27 -0.45
CA ARG A 103 31.01 -11.94 0.65
C ARG A 103 29.50 -11.78 0.50
N PRO A 104 28.71 -12.85 0.74
CA PRO A 104 27.28 -12.73 0.73
C PRO A 104 26.79 -11.89 1.92
N SER A 105 25.75 -11.10 1.69
CA SER A 105 25.01 -10.43 2.77
C SER A 105 24.05 -11.42 3.42
N LEU A 106 24.06 -11.50 4.74
CA LEU A 106 23.14 -12.38 5.47
C LEU A 106 21.70 -11.90 5.40
N THR A 107 21.52 -10.59 5.36
CA THR A 107 20.21 -9.94 5.29
C THR A 107 20.13 -9.04 4.07
N ILE A 108 18.91 -8.90 3.56
CA ILE A 108 18.58 -7.92 2.54
C ILE A 108 17.62 -6.90 3.08
N ALA A 109 17.81 -5.65 2.66
CA ALA A 109 16.91 -4.57 2.99
C ALA A 109 15.75 -4.51 1.99
N VAL A 110 14.55 -4.40 2.50
CA VAL A 110 13.33 -4.13 1.74
C VAL A 110 12.99 -2.66 1.87
N TYR A 111 12.82 -1.98 0.74
CA TYR A 111 12.52 -0.56 0.66
C TYR A 111 11.10 -0.32 0.19
N SER A 112 10.51 0.79 0.62
CA SER A 112 9.19 1.20 0.11
C SER A 112 9.30 1.79 -1.29
N ASN A 113 8.44 1.36 -2.19
CA ASN A 113 8.24 2.00 -3.50
C ASN A 113 7.24 3.16 -3.44
N TYR A 114 6.65 3.40 -2.28
CA TYR A 114 5.53 4.32 -2.07
C TYR A 114 5.82 5.30 -0.94
N SER A 115 5.22 6.49 -1.03
CA SER A 115 5.15 7.45 0.06
C SER A 115 3.73 7.51 0.60
N GLY A 116 3.56 7.63 1.92
CA GLY A 116 2.26 7.68 2.55
C GLY A 116 2.28 7.17 3.98
N HIS A 117 1.13 6.76 4.47
CA HIS A 117 0.95 6.14 5.79
C HIS A 117 0.89 4.63 5.65
N ILE A 118 1.65 3.94 6.49
CA ILE A 118 1.76 2.49 6.46
C ILE A 118 0.69 1.84 7.34
N HIS A 119 0.09 0.78 6.81
CA HIS A 119 -0.84 -0.09 7.52
C HIS A 119 -0.36 -1.54 7.38
N GLU A 120 -0.70 -2.39 8.32
CA GLU A 120 -0.47 -3.81 8.16
C GLU A 120 -1.36 -4.36 7.03
N ALA A 121 -0.80 -5.24 6.24
CA ALA A 121 -1.61 -5.98 5.29
C ALA A 121 -2.51 -6.96 6.05
N ALA A 122 -3.79 -6.97 5.72
CA ALA A 122 -4.70 -7.97 6.28
C ALA A 122 -4.21 -9.37 5.89
N ASN A 123 -3.89 -10.19 6.86
CA ASN A 123 -3.56 -11.59 6.64
C ASN A 123 -4.81 -12.30 6.09
N GLY A 124 -4.93 -12.43 4.75
CA GLY A 124 -5.84 -13.33 4.08
C GLY A 124 -7.35 -13.23 4.36
N GLY A 125 -7.77 -12.37 5.26
CA GLY A 125 -9.17 -12.07 5.55
C GLY A 125 -9.57 -10.79 4.84
N SER A 126 -10.65 -10.82 4.11
CA SER A 126 -11.31 -9.68 3.50
C SER A 126 -11.28 -8.50 4.48
N MET A 127 -10.65 -7.39 4.11
CA MET A 127 -10.86 -6.13 4.81
C MET A 127 -12.32 -5.74 4.59
N ASN A 128 -13.22 -6.21 5.43
CA ASN A 128 -14.44 -5.48 5.70
C ASN A 128 -14.00 -4.21 6.42
N ILE A 129 -13.75 -3.17 5.65
CA ILE A 129 -13.77 -1.81 6.16
C ILE A 129 -15.25 -1.55 6.46
N GLU A 130 -15.71 -2.01 7.62
CA GLU A 130 -16.94 -1.51 8.20
C GLU A 130 -16.71 -0.02 8.49
N ALA A 131 -17.12 0.79 7.51
CA ALA A 131 -17.30 2.21 7.73
C ALA A 131 -18.40 2.34 8.80
N GLY A 132 -18.00 2.63 10.03
CA GLY A 132 -18.97 3.03 11.03
C GLY A 132 -18.92 2.35 12.39
N SER A 133 -17.79 1.86 12.84
CA SER A 133 -17.62 1.56 14.26
C SER A 133 -16.51 2.45 14.81
N MET A 134 -16.89 3.55 15.45
CA MET A 134 -16.06 4.22 16.46
C MET A 134 -15.92 3.27 17.65
N LYS A 135 -15.16 2.21 17.50
CA LYS A 135 -14.66 1.43 18.62
C LYS A 135 -13.28 1.96 18.98
N ASP A 136 -13.26 2.63 20.11
CA ASP A 136 -12.14 2.96 20.98
C ASP A 136 -10.92 3.68 20.38
N ILE A 137 -10.68 4.85 20.91
CA ILE A 137 -9.46 5.65 20.80
C ILE A 137 -8.18 4.85 21.20
N SER A 138 -8.33 3.68 21.81
CA SER A 138 -7.23 2.75 22.10
C SER A 138 -6.54 2.19 20.85
N LEU A 139 -7.17 2.27 19.68
CA LEU A 139 -6.61 1.78 18.41
C LEU A 139 -5.43 2.62 17.87
N ILE A 140 -5.20 3.80 18.41
CA ILE A 140 -4.13 4.70 17.93
C ILE A 140 -2.74 4.20 18.34
N THR A 141 -2.66 3.35 19.36
CA THR A 141 -1.40 2.83 19.91
C THR A 141 -1.24 1.32 19.75
N GLU A 142 -2.05 0.66 18.93
CA GLU A 142 -1.88 -0.75 18.67
C GLU A 142 -0.50 -1.01 18.05
N GLU A 143 0.27 -1.84 18.72
CA GLU A 143 1.52 -2.38 18.21
C GLU A 143 1.28 -3.08 16.87
N LEU A 144 2.29 -3.06 16.02
CA LEU A 144 2.30 -3.89 14.83
C LEU A 144 2.22 -5.37 15.23
N SER A 145 1.37 -6.13 14.57
CA SER A 145 1.32 -7.59 14.73
C SER A 145 2.56 -8.25 14.15
N LEU A 146 3.15 -7.62 13.12
CA LEU A 146 4.41 -8.03 12.54
C LEU A 146 5.58 -7.62 13.44
N LYS A 147 6.41 -8.61 13.82
CA LYS A 147 7.55 -8.40 14.72
C LYS A 147 8.84 -9.00 14.16
N GLU A 148 9.97 -8.50 14.67
CA GLU A 148 11.28 -9.11 14.43
C GLU A 148 11.26 -10.57 14.90
N GLY A 149 11.94 -11.45 14.15
CA GLY A 149 11.94 -12.89 14.38
C GLY A 149 10.80 -13.67 13.68
N MET A 150 9.74 -12.99 13.21
CA MET A 150 8.65 -13.64 12.47
C MET A 150 9.08 -14.00 11.04
N TYR A 151 8.44 -15.03 10.50
CA TYR A 151 8.65 -15.48 9.13
C TYR A 151 7.62 -14.87 8.19
N VAL A 152 8.09 -14.49 7.01
CA VAL A 152 7.25 -14.06 5.88
C VAL A 152 7.46 -15.00 4.69
N GLN A 153 6.42 -15.15 3.89
CA GLN A 153 6.47 -15.97 2.68
C GLN A 153 6.62 -15.10 1.44
N LYS A 154 7.24 -15.63 0.42
CA LYS A 154 7.31 -15.00 -0.90
C LYS A 154 5.91 -14.67 -1.41
N GLY A 155 5.70 -13.42 -1.85
CA GLY A 155 4.42 -12.92 -2.31
C GLY A 155 3.49 -12.42 -1.19
N GLN A 156 3.81 -12.69 0.07
CA GLN A 156 3.02 -12.18 1.20
C GLN A 156 3.09 -10.65 1.24
N SER A 157 1.94 -10.00 1.24
CA SER A 157 1.85 -8.57 1.51
C SER A 157 2.13 -8.33 2.99
N VAL A 158 3.13 -7.52 3.26
CA VAL A 158 3.59 -7.22 4.63
C VAL A 158 2.93 -5.94 5.12
N PHE A 159 2.91 -4.93 4.26
CA PHE A 159 2.32 -3.64 4.55
C PHE A 159 1.55 -3.10 3.35
N THR A 160 0.55 -2.30 3.66
CA THR A 160 -0.19 -1.48 2.70
C THR A 160 0.14 -0.01 2.97
N VAL A 161 0.32 0.78 1.92
CA VAL A 161 0.65 2.21 2.03
C VAL A 161 -0.47 3.02 1.41
N PHE A 162 -1.04 3.93 2.19
CA PHE A 162 -2.08 4.85 1.76
C PHE A 162 -1.51 6.26 1.65
N ASN A 163 -1.81 6.94 0.56
CA ASN A 163 -1.44 8.34 0.40
C ASN A 163 -2.54 9.25 0.96
N PRO A 164 -2.30 9.96 2.08
CA PRO A 164 -3.30 10.83 2.69
C PRO A 164 -3.58 12.10 1.88
N ASP A 165 -2.65 12.50 0.99
CA ASP A 165 -2.81 13.68 0.15
C ASP A 165 -3.80 13.43 -1.01
N LYS A 166 -4.23 12.20 -1.17
CA LYS A 166 -5.16 11.73 -2.20
C LYS A 166 -6.36 11.08 -1.51
N ALA A 167 -7.41 11.85 -1.38
CA ALA A 167 -8.67 11.39 -0.81
C ALA A 167 -9.81 11.73 -1.74
N TRP A 168 -10.89 10.99 -1.65
CA TRP A 168 -12.15 11.29 -2.30
C TRP A 168 -13.28 11.39 -1.29
N ALA A 169 -14.29 12.17 -1.62
CA ALA A 169 -15.52 12.13 -0.88
C ALA A 169 -16.42 11.01 -1.45
N VAL A 170 -16.90 10.16 -0.56
CA VAL A 170 -17.83 9.08 -0.85
C VAL A 170 -19.20 9.53 -0.38
N LEU A 171 -20.12 9.79 -1.30
CA LEU A 171 -21.44 10.32 -1.03
C LEU A 171 -22.48 9.19 -1.09
N ASN A 172 -23.40 9.19 -0.15
CA ASN A 172 -24.56 8.29 -0.15
C ASN A 172 -25.78 9.03 -0.69
N ILE A 173 -26.25 8.62 -1.87
CA ILE A 173 -27.39 9.24 -2.57
C ILE A 173 -28.60 8.35 -2.37
N TYR A 174 -29.62 8.87 -1.71
CA TYR A 174 -30.87 8.14 -1.47
C TYR A 174 -31.69 7.94 -2.74
N GLY A 175 -32.51 6.87 -2.76
CA GLY A 175 -33.24 6.40 -3.94
C GLY A 175 -34.09 7.46 -4.64
N ASP A 176 -34.69 8.32 -3.87
CA ASP A 176 -35.57 9.39 -4.38
C ASP A 176 -34.84 10.46 -5.21
N ASN A 177 -33.54 10.59 -5.03
CA ASN A 177 -32.72 11.60 -5.69
C ASN A 177 -31.77 11.01 -6.77
N GLN A 178 -31.79 9.71 -6.97
CA GLN A 178 -30.83 9.02 -7.85
C GLN A 178 -30.91 9.48 -9.31
N PHE A 179 -32.11 9.72 -9.82
CA PHE A 179 -32.33 10.12 -11.19
C PHE A 179 -31.86 11.57 -11.50
N LEU A 180 -31.59 12.35 -10.46
CA LEU A 180 -31.09 13.73 -10.57
C LEU A 180 -29.56 13.79 -10.56
N VAL A 181 -28.88 12.70 -10.19
CA VAL A 181 -27.43 12.68 -9.98
C VAL A 181 -26.74 11.91 -11.10
N ASN A 182 -25.82 12.58 -11.77
CA ASN A 182 -25.04 12.01 -12.85
C ASN A 182 -23.54 12.28 -12.66
N ALA A 183 -22.70 11.42 -13.25
CA ALA A 183 -21.28 11.72 -13.34
C ALA A 183 -21.10 13.06 -14.10
N GLY A 184 -20.18 13.89 -13.62
CA GLY A 184 -19.96 15.25 -14.13
C GLY A 184 -20.75 16.34 -13.38
N ASN A 185 -21.72 16.00 -12.52
CA ASN A 185 -22.39 17.01 -11.71
C ASN A 185 -21.39 17.63 -10.72
N THR A 186 -21.53 18.95 -10.52
CA THR A 186 -20.72 19.69 -9.54
C THR A 186 -21.27 19.47 -8.14
N VAL A 187 -20.36 19.24 -7.20
CA VAL A 187 -20.66 19.03 -5.79
C VAL A 187 -19.91 20.05 -4.96
N ARG A 188 -20.56 20.56 -3.92
CA ARG A 188 -19.96 21.36 -2.87
C ARG A 188 -19.81 20.47 -1.62
N VAL A 189 -18.57 20.14 -1.27
CA VAL A 189 -18.24 19.32 -0.10
C VAL A 189 -17.92 20.26 1.07
N VAL A 190 -18.66 20.14 2.16
CA VAL A 190 -18.47 20.91 3.39
C VAL A 190 -18.10 19.94 4.50
N PRO A 191 -16.84 19.94 4.98
CA PRO A 191 -16.43 19.07 6.08
C PRO A 191 -17.05 19.53 7.41
N GLU A 192 -17.55 18.59 8.20
CA GLU A 192 -18.07 18.88 9.55
C GLU A 192 -17.01 19.51 10.47
N THR A 193 -15.74 19.09 10.31
CA THR A 193 -14.61 19.63 11.08
C THR A 193 -14.24 21.08 10.73
N SER A 194 -14.71 21.58 9.60
CA SER A 194 -14.42 22.93 9.11
C SER A 194 -15.58 23.47 8.28
N PRO A 195 -16.75 23.75 8.87
CA PRO A 195 -17.97 24.12 8.15
C PRO A 195 -17.87 25.46 7.42
N GLN A 196 -16.83 26.25 7.71
CA GLN A 196 -16.56 27.52 7.01
C GLN A 196 -15.76 27.33 5.70
N LYS A 197 -15.26 26.12 5.44
CA LYS A 197 -14.53 25.80 4.22
C LYS A 197 -15.40 24.92 3.34
N ASP A 198 -15.58 25.31 2.10
CA ASP A 198 -16.20 24.48 1.09
C ASP A 198 -15.20 24.14 -0.02
N PHE A 199 -15.35 22.95 -0.55
CA PHE A 199 -14.56 22.44 -1.67
C PHE A 199 -15.51 22.16 -2.84
N ARG A 200 -15.18 22.68 -4.01
CA ARG A 200 -15.92 22.38 -5.24
C ARG A 200 -15.23 21.26 -5.97
N ALA A 201 -15.99 20.25 -6.29
CA ALA A 201 -15.51 19.07 -6.98
C ALA A 201 -16.59 18.53 -7.93
N MET A 202 -16.28 17.50 -8.68
CA MET A 202 -17.24 16.85 -9.59
C MET A 202 -17.40 15.38 -9.24
N ILE A 203 -18.60 14.85 -9.46
CA ILE A 203 -18.87 13.43 -9.38
C ILE A 203 -18.13 12.74 -10.52
N ASN A 204 -17.14 11.93 -10.19
CA ASN A 204 -16.35 11.19 -11.17
C ASN A 204 -16.95 9.83 -11.50
N PHE A 205 -17.58 9.21 -10.51
CA PHE A 205 -18.08 7.86 -10.64
C PHE A 205 -19.26 7.61 -9.72
N ILE A 206 -20.26 6.90 -10.23
CA ILE A 206 -21.40 6.41 -9.46
C ILE A 206 -21.31 4.88 -9.48
N GLU A 207 -21.31 4.25 -8.30
CA GLU A 207 -21.26 2.79 -8.20
C GLU A 207 -22.56 2.21 -8.78
N PRO A 208 -22.47 1.21 -9.67
CA PRO A 208 -23.65 0.63 -10.31
C PRO A 208 -24.45 -0.30 -9.40
N PHE A 209 -24.12 -0.32 -8.12
CA PHE A 209 -24.74 -1.20 -7.13
C PHE A 209 -25.55 -0.39 -6.12
N TYR A 210 -26.80 -0.78 -5.99
CA TYR A 210 -27.68 -0.28 -4.97
C TYR A 210 -27.48 -1.03 -3.66
N ARG A 211 -27.12 -0.32 -2.60
CA ARG A 211 -26.96 -0.90 -1.26
C ARG A 211 -28.32 -1.12 -0.63
N LYS A 212 -28.77 -2.37 -0.55
CA LYS A 212 -30.11 -2.73 -0.04
C LYS A 212 -30.34 -2.28 1.40
N GLU A 213 -29.32 -2.35 2.24
CA GLU A 213 -29.40 -1.99 3.67
C GLU A 213 -29.60 -0.49 3.89
N SER A 214 -28.85 0.35 3.19
CA SER A 214 -28.92 1.80 3.30
C SER A 214 -29.89 2.45 2.30
N LYS A 215 -30.37 1.68 1.31
CA LYS A 215 -31.19 2.19 0.19
C LYS A 215 -30.53 3.36 -0.55
N THR A 216 -29.19 3.29 -0.72
CA THR A 216 -28.40 4.36 -1.33
C THR A 216 -27.58 3.85 -2.50
N LEU A 217 -27.31 4.74 -3.45
CA LEU A 217 -26.20 4.66 -4.39
C LEU A 217 -24.99 5.39 -3.83
N THR A 218 -23.81 4.91 -4.16
CA THR A 218 -22.56 5.54 -3.75
C THR A 218 -21.98 6.33 -4.92
N ALA A 219 -21.73 7.61 -4.72
CA ALA A 219 -21.01 8.45 -5.68
C ALA A 219 -19.63 8.84 -5.11
N ARG A 220 -18.63 8.88 -5.99
CA ARG A 220 -17.27 9.27 -5.64
C ARG A 220 -16.91 10.58 -6.30
N VAL A 221 -16.34 11.47 -5.51
CA VAL A 221 -16.03 12.85 -5.85
C VAL A 221 -14.55 13.12 -5.58
N TYR A 222 -13.85 13.67 -6.57
CA TYR A 222 -12.48 14.14 -6.48
C TYR A 222 -12.41 15.65 -6.34
#